data_c36f93a5352371a99ebaa063c9556e73
#
_entry.id   c36f93a5352371a99ebaa063c9556e73
#
_cell.length_a   1.000
_cell.length_b   1.000
_cell.length_c   1.000
_cell.angle_alpha   90.00
_cell.angle_beta   90.00
_cell.angle_gamma   90.00
#
_symmetry.space_group_name_H-M   'P 1'
#
loop_
_entity.id
_entity.type
_entity.pdbx_description
1 polymer ?
#
loop_
_entity_poly.entity_id
_entity_poly.type
_entity_poly.pdbx_seq_one_letter_code
_entity_poly.pdbx_strand_id
1 'polypeptide(L)' 'LAREQRFVQVADDRQRENLFSLEEDGTTLRVRVTLTSGKLPAPIVYTLVYRRVG' A
#
# COMPACT_ATOMS: atom_id res chain seq x y z
N LEU A 1 -19.19 0.67 0.00
CA LEU A 1 -18.10 -0.10 0.59
C LEU A 1 -16.81 0.10 -0.20
N ALA A 2 -15.73 0.37 0.51
CA ALA A 2 -14.43 0.48 -0.12
C ALA A 2 -13.97 -0.88 -0.61
N ARG A 3 -13.31 -0.90 -1.77
CA ARG A 3 -12.69 -2.11 -2.28
C ARG A 3 -11.22 -2.10 -1.90
N GLU A 4 -10.74 -3.23 -1.41
CA GLU A 4 -9.36 -3.37 -1.00
C GLU A 4 -8.71 -4.54 -1.72
N GLN A 5 -7.46 -4.34 -2.12
CA GLN A 5 -6.63 -5.42 -2.67
C GLN A 5 -5.25 -5.31 -2.04
N ARG A 6 -4.70 -6.44 -1.65
CA ARG A 6 -3.40 -6.51 -1.02
C ARG A 6 -2.46 -7.32 -1.88
N PHE A 7 -1.29 -6.76 -2.13
CA PHE A 7 -0.22 -7.44 -2.86
C PHE A 7 1.00 -7.51 -1.97
N VAL A 8 1.57 -8.70 -1.84
CA VAL A 8 2.77 -8.92 -1.04
C VAL A 8 3.86 -9.45 -1.96
N GLN A 9 5.02 -8.80 -1.91
CA GLN A 9 6.20 -9.25 -2.63
C GLN A 9 7.27 -9.58 -1.61
N VAL A 10 7.85 -10.78 -1.73
CA VAL A 10 8.89 -11.26 -0.82
C VAL A 10 10.13 -11.58 -1.63
N ALA A 11 11.28 -11.05 -1.22
CA ALA A 11 12.56 -11.33 -1.84
C ALA A 11 13.63 -11.36 -0.77
N ASP A 12 14.29 -12.50 -0.57
CA ASP A 12 15.31 -12.72 0.46
C ASP A 12 14.77 -12.36 1.85
N ASP A 13 15.36 -11.33 2.49
CA ASP A 13 14.92 -10.85 3.80
C ASP A 13 14.00 -9.63 3.72
N ARG A 14 13.53 -9.30 2.51
CA ARG A 14 12.72 -8.10 2.26
C ARG A 14 11.29 -8.49 1.97
N GLN A 15 10.38 -7.69 2.48
CA GLN A 15 8.96 -7.85 2.16
C GLN A 15 8.37 -6.48 1.87
N ARG A 16 7.61 -6.41 0.79
CA ARG A 16 6.86 -5.22 0.43
C ARG A 16 5.39 -5.57 0.34
N GLU A 17 4.59 -4.86 1.09
CA GLU A 17 3.14 -5.01 1.06
C GLU A 17 2.52 -3.73 0.52
N ASN A 18 1.66 -3.87 -0.47
CA ASN A 18 0.90 -2.76 -1.05
C ASN A 18 -0.58 -3.03 -0.80
N LEU A 19 -1.22 -2.14 -0.07
CA LEU A 19 -2.66 -2.21 0.17
C LEU A 19 -3.34 -1.11 -0.62
N PHE A 20 -4.13 -1.52 -1.60
CA PHE A 20 -4.89 -0.61 -2.45
C PHE A 20 -6.32 -0.53 -1.92
N SER A 21 -6.77 0.68 -1.61
CA SER A 21 -8.13 0.92 -1.12
C SER A 21 -8.81 1.94 -2.01
N LEU A 22 -9.90 1.53 -2.67
CA LEU A 22 -10.72 2.45 -3.43
C LEU A 22 -11.84 2.97 -2.51
N GLU A 23 -11.88 4.28 -2.35
CA GLU A 23 -12.87 4.91 -1.48
C GLU A 23 -14.28 4.81 -2.07
N GLU A 24 -15.28 5.06 -1.24
CA GLU A 24 -16.68 4.95 -1.64
C GLU A 24 -17.07 5.94 -2.73
N ASP A 25 -16.36 7.06 -2.83
CA ASP A 25 -16.61 8.05 -3.87
C ASP A 25 -16.23 7.53 -5.26
N GLY A 26 -15.52 6.41 -5.34
CA GLY A 26 -15.10 5.80 -6.58
C GLY A 26 -14.00 6.56 -7.33
N THR A 27 -13.50 7.65 -6.76
CA THR A 27 -12.50 8.50 -7.41
C THR A 27 -11.18 8.61 -6.65
N THR A 28 -11.18 8.24 -5.38
CA THR A 28 -9.99 8.33 -4.54
C THR A 28 -9.40 6.95 -4.31
N LEU A 29 -8.15 6.77 -4.68
CA LEU A 29 -7.40 5.53 -4.44
C LEU A 29 -6.31 5.80 -3.42
N ARG A 30 -6.31 5.03 -2.34
CA ARG A 30 -5.26 5.05 -1.34
C ARG A 30 -4.39 3.82 -1.49
N VAL A 31 -3.09 4.04 -1.46
CA VAL A 31 -2.11 2.95 -1.52
C VAL A 31 -1.22 3.06 -0.31
N ARG A 32 -1.33 2.10 0.60
CA ARG A 32 -0.44 2.03 1.76
C ARG A 32 0.64 1.02 1.45
N VAL A 33 1.88 1.47 1.54
CA VAL A 33 3.05 0.65 1.26
C VAL A 33 3.79 0.41 2.57
N THR A 34 4.02 -0.86 2.89
CA THR A 34 4.79 -1.27 4.05
C THR A 34 6.02 -2.02 3.58
N LEU A 35 7.19 -1.52 3.95
CA LEU A 35 8.47 -2.14 3.62
C LEU A 35 9.08 -2.72 4.89
N THR A 36 9.40 -4.01 4.84
CA THR A 36 10.03 -4.71 5.94
C THR A 36 11.32 -5.37 5.45
N SER A 37 12.37 -5.29 6.26
CA SER A 37 13.64 -5.92 5.94
C SER A 37 14.35 -6.25 7.25
N GLY A 38 15.11 -7.35 7.24
CA GLY A 38 15.92 -7.72 8.40
C GLY A 38 16.98 -6.70 8.76
N LYS A 39 17.31 -5.80 7.83
CA LYS A 39 18.28 -4.73 8.05
C LYS A 39 17.66 -3.45 8.60
N LEU A 40 16.33 -3.36 8.62
CA LEU A 40 15.64 -2.17 9.10
C LEU A 40 15.25 -2.37 10.57
N PRO A 41 15.46 -1.37 11.43
CA PRO A 41 15.04 -1.46 12.83
C PRO A 41 13.54 -1.46 13.01
N ALA A 42 12.81 -0.91 12.02
CA ALA A 42 11.35 -0.87 12.04
C ALA A 42 10.82 -0.84 10.62
N PRO A 43 9.59 -1.29 10.38
CA PRO A 43 8.99 -1.20 9.06
C PRO A 43 8.83 0.27 8.62
N ILE A 44 8.98 0.50 7.33
CA ILE A 44 8.73 1.81 6.73
C ILE A 44 7.31 1.76 6.16
N VAL A 45 6.46 2.68 6.59
CA VAL A 45 5.08 2.74 6.13
C VAL A 45 4.81 4.14 5.57
N TYR A 46 4.27 4.19 4.35
CA TYR A 46 3.83 5.46 3.78
C TYR A 46 2.56 5.25 2.97
N THR A 47 1.79 6.31 2.80
CA THR A 47 0.53 6.26 2.09
C THR A 47 0.55 7.25 0.94
N LEU A 48 0.16 6.77 -0.23
CA LEU A 48 -0.04 7.59 -1.42
C LEU A 48 -1.54 7.71 -1.67
N VAL A 49 -1.97 8.91 -2.05
CA VAL A 49 -3.38 9.16 -2.35
C VAL A 49 -3.47 9.68 -3.78
N TYR A 50 -4.24 8.98 -4.59
CA TYR A 50 -4.49 9.35 -5.98
C TYR A 50 -5.95 9.71 -6.13
N ARG A 51 -6.22 10.83 -6.78
CA ARG A 51 -7.57 11.25 -7.06
C ARG A 51 -7.78 11.32 -8.58
N ARG A 52 -8.83 10.68 -9.03
CA ARG A 52 -9.20 10.72 -10.43
C ARG A 52 -9.70 12.11 -10.80
N VAL A 53 -9.13 12.67 -11.86
CA VAL A 53 -9.52 13.98 -12.37
C VAL A 53 -10.30 13.77 -13.68
N GLY A 54 -11.39 14.42 -13.79
CA GLY A 54 -12.24 14.34 -14.98
C GLY A 54 -13.64 13.97 -14.70
#